data_f83908943530993b5a9b1a28f06dac7a
#
_entry.id   f83908943530993b5a9b1a28f06dac7a
#
_cell.length_a   1.000
_cell.length_b   1.000
_cell.length_c   1.000
_cell.angle_alpha   90.00
_cell.angle_beta   90.00
_cell.angle_gamma   90.00
#
_symmetry.space_group_name_H-M   'P 1'
#
loop_
_entity.id
_entity.type
_entity.pdbx_description
1 polymer ?
#
loop_
_entity_poly.entity_id
_entity_poly.type
_entity_poly.pdbx_seq_one_letter_code
_entity_poly.pdbx_strand_id
1 'polypeptide(L)'
;MEKVVIIGTGCAGLTAAIYTARANLAPLVLTGTLPGGLLTTTSTVENFPGFPEGIDGFELMTRLQKQAERFGARIQYGTVESVALGEKPIRIVVDGEPVSTQTLIVASGAGHRHLDVPGEHELEKKGVTYCATCDG
;
A
#
# COMPACT_ATOMS: atom_id res chain seq x y z
N MET A 1 -13.10 -12.93 -13.08
CA MET A 1 -11.90 -12.33 -13.71
C MET A 1 -11.94 -10.83 -13.50
N GLU A 2 -10.91 -10.27 -12.89
CA GLU A 2 -10.80 -8.85 -12.59
C GLU A 2 -10.26 -8.08 -13.80
N LYS A 3 -10.68 -6.81 -13.96
CA LYS A 3 -10.07 -5.92 -14.96
C LYS A 3 -8.71 -5.41 -14.46
N VAL A 4 -8.66 -5.00 -13.20
CA VAL A 4 -7.47 -4.47 -12.54
C VAL A 4 -7.39 -5.02 -11.13
N VAL A 5 -6.23 -5.57 -10.79
CA VAL A 5 -5.86 -5.86 -9.41
C VAL A 5 -4.69 -4.95 -9.01
N ILE A 6 -4.76 -4.38 -7.81
CA ILE A 6 -3.72 -3.54 -7.23
C ILE A 6 -3.21 -4.23 -5.96
N ILE A 7 -1.91 -4.46 -5.88
CA ILE A 7 -1.27 -5.06 -4.71
C ILE A 7 -0.75 -3.94 -3.82
N GLY A 8 -1.34 -3.78 -2.64
CA GLY A 8 -0.96 -2.82 -1.62
C GLY A 8 -1.91 -1.64 -1.50
N THR A 9 -2.17 -1.23 -0.26
CA THR A 9 -3.04 -0.12 0.13
C THR A 9 -2.26 1.07 0.71
N GLY A 10 -0.97 1.17 0.44
CA GLY A 10 -0.19 2.37 0.71
C GLY A 10 -0.61 3.53 -0.20
N CYS A 11 0.02 4.70 -0.07
CA CYS A 11 -0.28 5.89 -0.87
C CYS A 11 -0.28 5.60 -2.37
N ALA A 12 0.68 4.83 -2.88
CA ALA A 12 0.78 4.50 -4.29
C ALA A 12 -0.41 3.66 -4.77
N GLY A 13 -0.75 2.61 -4.02
CA GLY A 13 -1.85 1.71 -4.36
C GLY A 13 -3.21 2.41 -4.29
N LEU A 14 -3.47 3.19 -3.24
CA LEU A 14 -4.73 3.93 -3.12
C LEU A 14 -4.85 5.06 -4.16
N THR A 15 -3.74 5.72 -4.51
CA THR A 15 -3.74 6.69 -5.62
C THR A 15 -4.09 6.00 -6.95
N ALA A 16 -3.46 4.86 -7.26
CA ALA A 16 -3.80 4.07 -8.44
C ALA A 16 -5.26 3.61 -8.42
N ALA A 17 -5.78 3.22 -7.26
CA ALA A 17 -7.16 2.82 -7.06
C ALA A 17 -8.16 3.95 -7.38
N ILE A 18 -7.86 5.18 -6.93
CA ILE A 18 -8.68 6.36 -7.23
C ILE A 18 -8.80 6.56 -8.75
N TYR A 19 -7.67 6.54 -9.46
CA TYR A 19 -7.68 6.79 -10.91
C TYR A 19 -8.30 5.66 -11.71
N THR A 20 -8.02 4.41 -11.38
CA THR A 20 -8.61 3.26 -12.06
C THR A 20 -10.10 3.12 -11.77
N ALA A 21 -10.55 3.43 -10.56
CA ALA A 21 -11.98 3.48 -10.23
C ALA A 21 -12.71 4.59 -11.00
N ARG A 22 -12.12 5.79 -11.09
CA ARG A 22 -12.66 6.90 -11.90
C ARG A 22 -12.75 6.57 -13.40
N ALA A 23 -11.89 5.66 -13.88
CA ALA A 23 -11.95 5.12 -15.24
C ALA A 23 -12.99 3.99 -15.41
N ASN A 24 -13.84 3.74 -14.41
CA ASN A 24 -14.86 2.68 -14.40
C ASN A 24 -14.29 1.25 -14.52
N LEU A 25 -13.08 1.03 -14.01
CA LEU A 25 -12.44 -0.28 -14.03
C LEU A 25 -12.76 -1.14 -12.79
N ALA A 26 -13.39 -0.55 -11.76
CA ALA A 26 -13.76 -1.21 -10.50
C ALA A 26 -12.61 -2.06 -9.91
N PRO A 27 -11.43 -1.47 -9.62
CA PRO A 27 -10.24 -2.21 -9.24
C PRO A 27 -10.47 -3.00 -7.95
N LEU A 28 -9.88 -4.20 -7.88
CA LEU A 28 -9.70 -4.95 -6.65
C LEU A 28 -8.34 -4.56 -6.05
N VAL A 29 -8.36 -4.04 -4.82
CA VAL A 29 -7.15 -3.59 -4.11
C VAL A 29 -6.90 -4.52 -2.93
N LEU A 30 -5.75 -5.18 -2.92
CA LEU A 30 -5.37 -6.14 -1.88
C LEU A 30 -4.48 -5.45 -0.84
N THR A 31 -4.83 -5.60 0.44
CA THR A 31 -4.17 -4.84 1.52
C THR A 31 -2.74 -5.30 1.80
N GLY A 32 -2.44 -6.58 1.56
CA GLY A 32 -1.26 -7.21 2.13
C GLY A 32 -1.36 -7.36 3.65
N THR A 33 -0.23 -7.54 4.31
CA THR A 33 -0.13 -7.78 5.75
C THR A 33 -0.28 -6.51 6.60
N LEU A 34 -0.05 -5.33 6.01
CA LEU A 34 -0.17 -4.03 6.68
C LEU A 34 -1.14 -3.12 5.90
N PRO A 35 -2.45 -3.17 6.20
CA PRO A 35 -3.44 -2.31 5.58
C PRO A 35 -3.10 -0.83 5.77
N GLY A 36 -3.11 -0.06 4.66
CA GLY A 36 -2.72 1.35 4.66
C GLY A 36 -1.21 1.59 4.55
N GLY A 37 -0.38 0.55 4.69
CA GLY A 37 1.07 0.62 4.55
C GLY A 37 1.77 1.37 5.69
N LEU A 38 3.05 1.67 5.50
CA LEU A 38 3.92 2.22 6.55
C LEU A 38 3.45 3.55 7.14
N LEU A 39 2.72 4.39 6.41
CA LEU A 39 2.22 5.65 6.95
C LEU A 39 1.23 5.47 8.10
N THR A 40 0.57 4.33 8.20
CA THR A 40 -0.32 4.04 9.36
C THR A 40 0.45 3.90 10.68
N THR A 41 1.76 3.71 10.61
CA THR A 41 2.65 3.63 11.78
C THR A 41 3.38 4.94 12.07
N THR A 42 3.13 5.99 11.27
CA THR A 42 3.75 7.30 11.39
C THR A 42 2.80 8.27 12.09
N SER A 43 3.29 8.95 13.13
CA SER A 43 2.46 9.88 13.92
C SER A 43 2.07 11.13 13.12
N THR A 44 3.05 11.79 12.50
CA THR A 44 2.78 13.01 11.71
C THR A 44 3.48 12.92 10.36
N VAL A 45 2.73 13.19 9.30
CA VAL A 45 3.22 13.29 7.92
C VAL A 45 3.20 14.74 7.51
N GLU A 46 4.38 15.34 7.33
CA GLU A 46 4.54 16.76 7.02
C GLU A 46 4.84 17.05 5.55
N ASN A 47 5.17 16.00 4.80
CA ASN A 47 5.63 16.11 3.40
C ASN A 47 4.62 15.56 2.39
N PHE A 48 3.35 15.33 2.78
CA PHE A 48 2.28 15.01 1.84
C PHE A 48 1.59 16.30 1.38
N PRO A 49 1.53 16.59 0.06
CA PRO A 49 0.95 17.84 -0.43
C PRO A 49 -0.51 18.02 -0.03
N GLY A 50 -0.89 19.27 0.31
CA GLY A 50 -2.25 19.63 0.70
C GLY A 50 -2.50 19.71 2.21
N PHE A 51 -1.49 19.41 3.03
CA PHE A 51 -1.56 19.47 4.49
C PHE A 51 -0.42 20.34 5.04
N PRO A 52 -0.54 21.68 5.00
CA PRO A 52 0.54 22.60 5.36
C PRO A 52 0.97 22.49 6.83
N GLU A 53 0.11 21.99 7.70
CA GLU A 53 0.39 21.77 9.12
C GLU A 53 0.69 20.30 9.46
N GLY A 54 0.85 19.45 8.42
CA GLY A 54 0.95 18.01 8.58
C GLY A 54 -0.39 17.32 8.82
N ILE A 55 -0.38 16.03 8.84
CA ILE A 55 -1.54 15.17 9.12
C ILE A 55 -1.09 13.88 9.79
N ASP A 56 -1.88 13.36 10.71
CA ASP A 56 -1.68 12.01 11.25
C ASP A 56 -1.67 10.97 10.14
N GLY A 57 -0.69 10.06 10.16
CA GLY A 57 -0.50 9.11 9.07
C GLY A 57 -1.68 8.14 8.92
N PHE A 58 -2.25 7.66 10.02
CA PHE A 58 -3.42 6.79 9.99
C PHE A 58 -4.65 7.52 9.42
N GLU A 59 -4.83 8.80 9.81
CA GLU A 59 -5.91 9.62 9.29
C GLU A 59 -5.76 9.87 7.78
N LEU A 60 -4.54 10.18 7.31
CA LEU A 60 -4.25 10.36 5.88
C LEU A 60 -4.65 9.11 5.09
N MET A 61 -4.20 7.94 5.54
CA MET A 61 -4.49 6.68 4.84
C MET A 61 -5.97 6.33 4.87
N THR A 62 -6.66 6.63 5.97
CA THR A 62 -8.12 6.47 6.08
C THR A 62 -8.86 7.37 5.08
N ARG A 63 -8.43 8.62 4.92
CA ARG A 63 -9.02 9.54 3.93
C ARG A 63 -8.80 9.08 2.50
N LEU A 64 -7.59 8.60 2.17
CA LEU A 64 -7.27 8.08 0.84
C LEU A 64 -8.10 6.82 0.51
N GLN A 65 -8.25 5.91 1.47
CA GLN A 65 -9.08 4.72 1.29
C GLN A 65 -10.54 5.09 1.03
N LYS A 66 -11.13 5.93 1.87
CA LYS A 66 -12.51 6.41 1.69
C LYS A 66 -12.72 7.11 0.33
N GLN A 67 -11.72 7.84 -0.14
CA GLN A 67 -11.75 8.48 -1.45
C GLN A 67 -11.76 7.44 -2.58
N ALA A 68 -10.92 6.41 -2.51
CA ALA A 68 -10.89 5.33 -3.49
C ALA A 68 -12.21 4.54 -3.53
N GLU A 69 -12.73 4.17 -2.36
CA GLU A 69 -14.01 3.46 -2.20
C GLU A 69 -15.19 4.28 -2.75
N ARG A 70 -15.20 5.59 -2.53
CA ARG A 70 -16.23 6.50 -3.07
C ARG A 70 -16.32 6.44 -4.59
N PHE A 71 -15.21 6.18 -5.29
CA PHE A 71 -15.17 6.02 -6.75
C PHE A 71 -15.41 4.58 -7.21
N GLY A 72 -15.60 3.62 -6.30
CA GLY A 72 -15.90 2.24 -6.62
C GLY A 72 -14.71 1.29 -6.58
N ALA A 73 -13.59 1.66 -5.95
CA ALA A 73 -12.53 0.72 -5.63
C ALA A 73 -13.02 -0.27 -4.56
N ARG A 74 -12.65 -1.54 -4.72
CA ARG A 74 -12.99 -2.61 -3.79
C ARG A 74 -11.74 -2.98 -3.00
N ILE A 75 -11.74 -2.65 -1.72
CA ILE A 75 -10.64 -2.98 -0.82
C ILE A 75 -10.91 -4.35 -0.19
N GLN A 76 -9.99 -5.27 -0.33
CA GLN A 76 -10.09 -6.61 0.22
C GLN A 76 -8.83 -6.94 1.02
N TYR A 77 -9.03 -7.49 2.22
CA TYR A 77 -7.94 -8.09 2.98
C TYR A 77 -7.42 -9.31 2.24
N GLY A 78 -6.12 -9.42 2.13
CA GLY A 78 -5.49 -10.55 1.47
C GLY A 78 -4.03 -10.28 1.12
N THR A 79 -3.23 -11.32 1.20
CA THR A 79 -1.80 -11.30 0.90
C THR A 79 -1.53 -12.03 -0.40
N VAL A 80 -0.86 -11.38 -1.35
CA VAL A 80 -0.45 -12.02 -2.59
C VAL A 80 0.80 -12.85 -2.32
N GLU A 81 0.71 -14.14 -2.59
CA GLU A 81 1.79 -15.11 -2.38
C GLU A 81 2.62 -15.32 -3.65
N SER A 82 1.97 -15.29 -4.81
CA SER A 82 2.65 -15.49 -6.09
C SER A 82 1.94 -14.80 -7.25
N VAL A 83 2.69 -14.55 -8.32
CA VAL A 83 2.20 -13.90 -9.54
C VAL A 83 2.79 -14.62 -10.76
N ALA A 84 1.94 -15.04 -11.71
CA ALA A 84 2.32 -15.64 -12.98
C ALA A 84 2.18 -14.60 -14.11
N LEU A 85 3.22 -13.79 -14.33
CA LEU A 85 3.22 -12.70 -15.32
C LEU A 85 3.27 -13.17 -16.78
N GLY A 86 3.77 -14.40 -17.03
CA GLY A 86 3.90 -14.95 -18.39
C GLY A 86 2.57 -15.43 -19.00
N GLU A 87 1.46 -15.37 -18.28
CA GLU A 87 0.16 -15.85 -18.69
C GLU A 87 -0.82 -14.69 -18.94
N LYS A 88 -1.80 -14.92 -19.80
CA LYS A 88 -2.94 -14.02 -20.01
C LYS A 88 -4.24 -14.82 -19.95
N PRO A 89 -5.14 -14.51 -19.00
CA PRO A 89 -5.03 -13.46 -17.97
C PRO A 89 -3.90 -13.75 -16.97
N ILE A 90 -3.36 -12.69 -16.35
CA ILE A 90 -2.39 -12.80 -15.27
C ILE A 90 -3.05 -13.54 -14.10
N ARG A 91 -2.38 -14.56 -13.58
CA ARG A 91 -2.84 -15.30 -12.39
C ARG A 91 -2.03 -14.90 -11.17
N ILE A 92 -2.73 -14.65 -10.08
CA ILE A 92 -2.15 -14.39 -8.77
C ILE A 92 -2.76 -15.36 -7.76
N VAL A 93 -2.01 -15.67 -6.71
CA VAL A 93 -2.51 -16.45 -5.57
C VAL A 93 -2.63 -15.50 -4.38
N VAL A 94 -3.81 -15.45 -3.78
CA VAL A 94 -4.15 -14.57 -2.65
C VAL A 94 -4.65 -15.45 -1.51
N ASP A 95 -3.88 -15.57 -0.43
CA ASP A 95 -4.20 -16.43 0.72
C ASP A 95 -4.60 -17.87 0.30
N GLY A 96 -3.84 -18.44 -0.63
CA GLY A 96 -4.07 -19.79 -1.18
C GLY A 96 -5.10 -19.86 -2.32
N GLU A 97 -5.89 -18.82 -2.57
CA GLU A 97 -6.95 -18.81 -3.58
C GLU A 97 -6.50 -18.13 -4.89
N PRO A 98 -6.81 -18.74 -6.06
CA PRO A 98 -6.44 -18.18 -7.35
C PRO A 98 -7.34 -17.01 -7.77
N VAL A 99 -6.76 -15.90 -8.16
CA VAL A 99 -7.42 -14.74 -8.74
C VAL A 99 -6.83 -14.44 -10.12
N SER A 100 -7.68 -14.20 -11.12
CA SER A 100 -7.26 -13.86 -12.48
C SER A 100 -7.56 -12.40 -12.79
N THR A 101 -6.61 -11.70 -13.40
CA THR A 101 -6.75 -10.29 -13.78
C THR A 101 -6.20 -9.99 -15.17
N GLN A 102 -6.78 -8.99 -15.84
CA GLN A 102 -6.27 -8.48 -17.11
C GLN A 102 -5.04 -7.60 -16.92
N THR A 103 -5.02 -6.80 -15.84
CA THR A 103 -3.97 -5.85 -15.51
C THR A 103 -3.62 -5.95 -14.04
N LEU A 104 -2.32 -5.89 -13.73
CA LEU A 104 -1.79 -5.90 -12.38
C LEU A 104 -0.98 -4.63 -12.13
N ILE A 105 -1.26 -3.96 -11.02
CA ILE A 105 -0.46 -2.85 -10.50
C ILE A 105 0.20 -3.33 -9.20
N VAL A 106 1.52 -3.27 -9.15
CA VAL A 106 2.29 -3.64 -7.97
C VAL A 106 2.67 -2.38 -7.21
N ALA A 107 2.11 -2.23 -6.01
CA ALA A 107 2.34 -1.11 -5.08
C ALA A 107 2.65 -1.64 -3.68
N SER A 108 3.45 -2.70 -3.61
CA SER A 108 3.74 -3.47 -2.39
C SER A 108 4.56 -2.74 -1.34
N GLY A 109 5.04 -1.52 -1.66
CA GLY A 109 5.88 -0.75 -0.77
C GLY A 109 7.30 -1.29 -0.66
N ALA A 110 7.99 -0.87 0.40
CA ALA A 110 9.35 -1.30 0.71
C ALA A 110 9.51 -1.56 2.21
N GLY A 111 10.38 -2.49 2.56
CA GLY A 111 10.91 -2.66 3.89
C GLY A 111 12.34 -2.12 3.97
N HIS A 112 12.91 -2.15 5.16
CA HIS A 112 14.32 -1.85 5.38
C HIS A 112 15.07 -3.10 5.84
N ARG A 113 16.38 -3.06 5.72
CA ARG A 113 17.25 -4.12 6.24
C ARG A 113 17.81 -3.69 7.58
N HIS A 114 17.77 -4.61 8.54
CA HIS A 114 18.45 -4.45 9.80
C HIS A 114 19.94 -4.79 9.65
N LEU A 115 20.78 -4.14 10.46
CA LEU A 115 22.20 -4.49 10.59
C LEU A 115 22.40 -5.63 11.60
N ASP A 116 21.36 -5.88 12.41
CA ASP A 116 21.35 -6.87 13.50
C ASP A 116 22.48 -6.65 14.54
N VAL A 117 22.77 -5.37 14.80
CA VAL A 117 23.77 -4.98 15.82
C VAL A 117 23.08 -4.67 17.16
N PRO A 118 23.79 -4.84 18.31
CA PRO A 118 23.23 -4.50 19.61
C PRO A 118 22.76 -3.04 19.68
N GLY A 119 21.57 -2.82 20.22
CA GLY A 119 20.96 -1.49 20.36
C GLY A 119 20.15 -0.99 19.18
N GLU A 120 20.21 -1.64 18.00
CA GLU A 120 19.51 -1.19 16.81
C GLU A 120 18.01 -1.07 17.06
N HIS A 121 17.36 -2.12 17.55
CA HIS A 121 15.92 -2.12 17.82
C HIS A 121 15.51 -1.21 18.98
N GLU A 122 16.35 -1.10 20.01
CA GLU A 122 16.07 -0.27 21.18
C GLU A 122 16.10 1.22 20.85
N LEU A 123 16.96 1.59 19.88
CA LEU A 123 17.19 2.97 19.46
C LEU A 123 16.44 3.34 18.19
N GLU A 124 15.65 2.44 17.63
CA GLU A 124 14.81 2.74 16.46
C GLU A 124 13.89 3.92 16.77
N LYS A 125 13.86 4.92 15.87
CA LYS A 125 13.19 6.23 16.06
C LYS A 125 13.70 7.05 17.27
N LYS A 126 14.84 6.67 17.85
CA LYS A 126 15.49 7.37 18.98
C LYS A 126 16.98 7.63 18.71
N GLY A 127 17.36 7.69 17.45
CA GLY A 127 18.73 7.89 17.00
C GLY A 127 19.17 6.90 15.93
N VAL A 128 18.44 5.78 15.76
CA VAL A 128 18.58 4.88 14.60
C VAL A 128 17.38 5.10 13.70
N THR A 129 17.63 5.50 12.45
CA THR A 129 16.60 5.69 11.43
C THR A 129 16.95 4.93 10.15
N TYR A 130 15.93 4.46 9.44
CA TYR A 130 16.05 3.84 8.13
C TYR A 130 15.58 4.74 7.00
N CYS A 131 15.12 5.94 7.32
CA CYS A 131 14.63 6.91 6.35
C CYS A 131 15.13 8.31 6.68
N ALA A 132 16.23 8.71 6.04
CA ALA A 132 16.84 10.02 6.30
C ALA A 132 15.92 11.22 6.02
N THR A 133 14.94 11.07 5.13
CA THR A 133 14.00 12.15 4.78
C THR A 133 12.71 12.12 5.62
N CYS A 134 12.50 11.08 6.44
CA CYS A 134 11.32 10.94 7.28
C CYS A 134 11.59 11.44 8.71
N ASP A 135 12.69 10.98 9.31
CA ASP A 135 13.03 11.13 10.71
C ASP A 135 14.55 11.12 10.98
N GLY A 136 15.33 11.39 9.92
CA GLY A 136 16.81 11.50 9.97
C GLY A 136 17.33 12.87 10.41
#